data_8b8fadd3def020cf82fff1a80407bc28
#
_entry.id   8b8fadd3def020cf82fff1a80407bc28
#
_cell.length_a   1.000
_cell.length_b   1.000
_cell.length_c   1.000
_cell.angle_alpha   90.00
_cell.angle_beta   90.00
_cell.angle_gamma   90.00
#
_symmetry.space_group_name_H-M   'P 1'
#
loop_
_entity.id
_entity.type
_entity.pdbx_description
1 polymer ?
#
loop_
_entity_poly.entity_id
_entity_poly.type
_entity_poly.pdbx_seq_one_letter_code
_entity_poly.pdbx_strand_id
1 'polypeptide(L)' 'MIAEERMESLRAKHASIETEIDEENQRPHPDDMRITELKREKLRIKEQLEGIAV' A
#
# COMPACT_ATOMS: atom_id res chain seq x y z
N MET A 1 -2.90 4.07 -21.71
CA MET A 1 -3.42 3.70 -20.40
C MET A 1 -4.24 4.85 -19.83
N ILE A 2 -5.46 4.57 -19.45
CA ILE A 2 -6.35 5.58 -18.88
C ILE A 2 -6.18 5.66 -17.37
N ALA A 3 -6.53 6.82 -16.80
CA ALA A 3 -6.37 7.08 -15.38
C ALA A 3 -7.15 6.09 -14.50
N GLU A 4 -8.32 5.66 -14.94
CA GLU A 4 -9.14 4.70 -14.19
C GLU A 4 -8.45 3.36 -14.00
N GLU A 5 -7.82 2.82 -15.04
CA GLU A 5 -7.07 1.56 -14.93
C GLU A 5 -5.90 1.70 -13.97
N ARG A 6 -5.22 2.83 -14.04
CA ARG A 6 -4.11 3.10 -13.14
C ARG A 6 -4.59 3.22 -11.69
N MET A 7 -5.71 3.89 -11.46
CA MET A 7 -6.28 4.01 -10.13
C MET A 7 -6.69 2.66 -9.56
N GLU A 8 -7.31 1.81 -10.38
CA GLU A 8 -7.67 0.46 -9.93
C GLU A 8 -6.44 -0.36 -9.55
N SER A 9 -5.39 -0.29 -10.36
CA SER A 9 -4.13 -0.98 -10.08
C SER A 9 -3.51 -0.50 -8.77
N LEU A 10 -3.49 0.81 -8.55
CA LEU A 10 -2.95 1.40 -7.33
C LEU A 10 -3.79 1.04 -6.10
N ARG A 11 -5.10 1.03 -6.22
CA ARG A 11 -5.99 0.62 -5.13
C ARG A 11 -5.78 -0.84 -4.77
N ALA A 12 -5.61 -1.70 -5.76
CA ALA A 12 -5.34 -3.12 -5.52
C ALA A 12 -4.02 -3.31 -4.79
N LYS A 13 -2.98 -2.57 -5.17
CA LYS A 13 -1.70 -2.61 -4.48
C LYS A 13 -1.82 -2.09 -3.05
N HIS A 14 -2.56 -1.01 -2.86
CA HIS A 14 -2.80 -0.44 -1.54
C HIS A 14 -3.46 -1.45 -0.61
N ALA A 15 -4.50 -2.11 -1.09
CA ALA A 15 -5.20 -3.14 -0.32
C ALA A 15 -4.29 -4.32 0.00
N SER A 16 -3.48 -4.76 -0.97
CA SER A 16 -2.53 -5.85 -0.78
C SER A 16 -1.49 -5.51 0.29
N ILE A 17 -0.97 -4.29 0.27
CA ILE A 17 0.01 -3.85 1.27
C ILE A 17 -0.62 -3.77 2.65
N GLU A 18 -1.86 -3.30 2.77
CA GLU A 18 -2.55 -3.28 4.05
C GLU A 18 -2.69 -4.69 4.64
N THR A 19 -3.03 -5.66 3.80
CA THR A 19 -3.11 -7.06 4.20
C THR A 19 -1.76 -7.57 4.68
N GLU A 20 -0.69 -7.24 3.97
CA GLU A 20 0.67 -7.64 4.36
C GLU A 20 1.07 -7.03 5.70
N ILE A 21 0.72 -5.77 5.94
CA ILE A 21 0.99 -5.11 7.23
C ILE A 21 0.24 -5.82 8.34
N ASP A 22 -1.03 -6.14 8.15
CA ASP A 22 -1.83 -6.84 9.13
C ASP A 22 -1.27 -8.23 9.45
N GLU A 23 -0.89 -8.97 8.42
CA GLU A 23 -0.28 -10.29 8.59
C GLU A 23 1.03 -10.20 9.37
N GLU A 24 1.86 -9.21 9.07
CA GLU A 24 3.12 -9.01 9.77
C GLU A 24 2.90 -8.68 11.24
N ASN A 25 1.91 -7.84 11.54
CA ASN A 25 1.55 -7.47 12.92
C ASN A 25 0.99 -8.65 13.72
N GLN A 26 0.43 -9.65 13.06
CA GLN A 26 -0.12 -10.82 13.73
C GLN A 26 0.92 -11.89 14.06
N ARG A 27 2.13 -11.75 13.57
CA ARG A 27 3.20 -12.68 13.89
C ARG A 27 3.63 -12.53 15.35
N PRO A 28 4.09 -13.62 15.98
CA PRO A 28 4.60 -13.56 17.36
C PRO A 28 5.74 -12.55 17.54
N HIS A 29 6.56 -12.39 16.50
CA HIS A 29 7.67 -11.43 16.48
C HIS A 29 7.60 -10.61 15.20
N PRO A 30 6.79 -9.55 15.18
CA PRO A 30 6.66 -8.70 13.98
C PRO A 30 8.01 -8.09 13.59
N ASP A 31 8.26 -8.04 12.29
CA ASP A 31 9.47 -7.39 11.75
C ASP A 31 9.18 -5.90 11.54
N ASP A 32 9.67 -5.07 12.45
CA ASP A 32 9.44 -3.63 12.41
C ASP A 32 10.00 -2.98 11.16
N MET A 33 11.12 -3.45 10.66
CA MET A 33 11.70 -2.94 9.41
C MET A 33 10.78 -3.21 8.23
N ARG A 34 10.25 -4.43 8.16
CA ARG A 34 9.31 -4.81 7.11
C ARG A 34 8.04 -3.97 7.16
N ILE A 35 7.50 -3.78 8.35
CA ILE A 35 6.31 -2.96 8.56
C ILE A 35 6.57 -1.52 8.13
N THR A 36 7.72 -0.97 8.50
CA THR A 36 8.09 0.39 8.10
C THR A 36 8.18 0.54 6.59
N GLU A 37 8.80 -0.42 5.92
CA GLU A 37 8.90 -0.42 4.46
C GLU A 37 7.53 -0.49 3.79
N LEU A 38 6.66 -1.37 4.29
CA LEU A 38 5.30 -1.51 3.79
C LEU A 38 4.49 -0.23 3.97
N LYS A 39 4.62 0.42 5.12
CA LYS A 39 3.94 1.70 5.39
C LYS A 39 4.42 2.80 4.46
N ARG A 40 5.71 2.86 4.16
CA ARG A 40 6.24 3.83 3.21
C ARG A 40 5.71 3.59 1.80
N GLU A 41 5.67 2.34 1.38
CA GLU A 41 5.13 1.97 0.08
C GLU A 41 3.65 2.31 -0.02
N LYS A 42 2.90 2.03 1.03
CA LYS A 42 1.49 2.39 1.12
C LYS A 42 1.29 3.90 0.96
N LEU A 43 2.11 4.68 1.63
CA LEU A 43 2.04 6.14 1.53
C LEU A 43 2.33 6.64 0.12
N ARG A 44 3.33 6.06 -0.55
CA ARG A 44 3.65 6.43 -1.94
C ARG A 44 2.48 6.16 -2.87
N ILE A 45 1.84 5.01 -2.70
CA ILE A 45 0.67 4.64 -3.50
C ILE A 45 -0.48 5.60 -3.22
N LYS A 46 -0.71 5.94 -1.97
CA LYS A 46 -1.74 6.91 -1.58
C LYS A 46 -1.50 8.26 -2.24
N GLU A 47 -0.26 8.74 -2.22
CA GLU A 47 0.11 10.00 -2.85
C GLU A 47 -0.12 9.97 -4.35
N GLN A 48 0.19 8.85 -5.01
CA GLN A 48 -0.07 8.69 -6.43
C GLN A 48 -1.56 8.70 -6.73
N LEU A 49 -2.38 8.06 -5.90
CA LEU A 49 -3.83 8.08 -6.04
C LEU A 49 -4.39 9.48 -5.90
N GLU A 50 -3.93 10.22 -4.91
CA GLU A 50 -4.33 11.61 -4.69
C GLU A 50 -3.94 12.49 -5.86
N GLY A 51 -2.76 12.28 -6.43
CA GLY A 51 -2.30 13.01 -7.61
C GLY A 51 -3.15 12.75 -8.84
N ILE A 52 -3.65 11.54 -9.02
CA ILE A 52 -4.54 11.20 -10.13
C ILE A 52 -5.93 11.80 -9.92
N ALA A 53 -6.38 11.82 -8.66
CA ALA A 53 -7.72 12.30 -8.32
C ALA A 53 -7.87 13.83 -8.43
N VAL A 54 -6.78 14.55 -8.45
CA VAL A 54 -6.78 16.03 -8.64
C VAL A 54 -6.89 16.43 -10.14
#